data_bc83943c1851ad7252f4626c18353abe
#
_entry.id   bc83943c1851ad7252f4626c18353abe
#
_cell.length_a   1.000
_cell.length_b   1.000
_cell.length_c   1.000
_cell.angle_alpha   90.00
_cell.angle_beta   90.00
_cell.angle_gamma   90.00
#
_symmetry.space_group_name_H-M   'P 1'
#
loop_
_entity.id
_entity.type
_entity.pdbx_description
1 polymer ?
#
loop_
_entity_poly.entity_id
_entity_poly.type
_entity_poly.pdbx_seq_one_letter_code
_entity_poly.pdbx_strand_id
1 'polypeptide(L)'
;IITNSYEMSVRKLLLDDLANSSCVFVFLNTTDGIDKIVNTLKIENQSRIFCSSKSVSKLKKKGYANVASLYSEPIAKYNFLTCRFYSALDIILKVKPDIVMLTNLYEAEHSMIDPYTEAVQICGRFRKEINGSTFNSITHVTNVRNTLKVKTDEEIDIELEEKLKT
;
A
#
# COMPACT_ATOMS: atom_id res chain seq x y z
N ILE A 1 -0.79 -3.96 -11.38
CA ILE A 1 0.48 -4.18 -12.10
C ILE A 1 1.11 -5.50 -11.66
N ILE A 2 1.30 -6.40 -12.59
CA ILE A 2 2.03 -7.65 -12.38
C ILE A 2 3.40 -7.47 -13.02
N THR A 3 4.49 -7.70 -12.27
CA THR A 3 5.83 -7.35 -12.74
C THR A 3 6.89 -8.38 -12.34
N ASN A 4 7.89 -8.57 -13.20
CA ASN A 4 9.12 -9.29 -12.91
C ASN A 4 10.18 -8.37 -12.27
N SER A 5 9.97 -7.06 -12.33
CA SER A 5 10.88 -6.03 -11.81
C SER A 5 10.19 -5.21 -10.73
N TYR A 6 9.87 -5.87 -9.61
CA TYR A 6 9.09 -5.29 -8.52
C TYR A 6 9.66 -3.96 -8.01
N GLU A 7 10.95 -3.91 -7.70
CA GLU A 7 11.58 -2.69 -7.16
C GLU A 7 11.52 -1.54 -8.15
N MET A 8 11.77 -1.81 -9.44
CA MET A 8 11.72 -0.79 -10.48
C MET A 8 10.30 -0.28 -10.71
N SER A 9 9.31 -1.18 -10.66
CA SER A 9 7.91 -0.81 -10.82
C SER A 9 7.41 0.04 -9.66
N VAL A 10 7.77 -0.30 -8.43
CA VAL A 10 7.43 0.49 -7.24
C VAL A 10 8.10 1.86 -7.31
N ARG A 11 9.37 1.91 -7.68
CA ARG A 11 10.11 3.18 -7.82
C ARG A 11 9.46 4.09 -8.85
N LYS A 12 9.15 3.56 -10.02
CA LYS A 12 8.49 4.33 -11.08
C LYS A 12 7.12 4.86 -10.61
N LEU A 13 6.32 4.00 -9.99
CA LEU A 13 5.01 4.39 -9.51
C LEU A 13 5.09 5.52 -8.48
N LEU A 14 5.90 5.35 -7.44
CA LEU A 14 5.95 6.30 -6.33
C LEU A 14 6.69 7.59 -6.67
N LEU A 15 7.79 7.52 -7.42
CA LEU A 15 8.64 8.68 -7.68
C LEU A 15 8.31 9.41 -8.98
N ASP A 16 7.78 8.71 -9.98
CA ASP A 16 7.47 9.32 -11.28
C ASP A 16 5.95 9.48 -11.48
N ASP A 17 5.20 8.38 -11.49
CA ASP A 17 3.78 8.43 -11.81
C ASP A 17 2.95 9.19 -10.76
N LEU A 18 3.29 9.06 -9.49
CA LEU A 18 2.63 9.74 -8.37
C LEU A 18 3.41 10.92 -7.81
N ALA A 19 4.38 11.44 -8.55
CA ALA A 19 5.21 12.57 -8.12
C ALA A 19 4.39 13.81 -7.75
N ASN A 20 3.31 14.06 -8.49
CA ASN A 20 2.44 15.23 -8.28
C ASN A 20 1.21 14.93 -7.42
N SER A 21 1.12 13.75 -6.84
CA SER A 21 0.02 13.40 -5.94
C SER A 21 0.03 14.28 -4.69
N SER A 22 -1.15 14.65 -4.19
CA SER A 22 -1.28 15.37 -2.92
C SER A 22 -0.80 14.52 -1.75
N CYS A 23 -1.14 13.24 -1.75
CA CYS A 23 -0.61 12.27 -0.79
C CYS A 23 -0.83 10.86 -1.34
N VAL A 24 0.03 9.94 -0.90
CA VAL A 24 -0.02 8.54 -1.29
C VAL A 24 -0.14 7.68 -0.02
N PHE A 25 -1.10 6.76 -0.02
CA PHE A 25 -1.25 5.75 1.04
C PHE A 25 -0.81 4.41 0.48
N VAL A 26 0.22 3.83 1.10
CA VAL A 26 0.82 2.57 0.65
C VAL A 26 0.53 1.48 1.67
N PHE A 27 -0.15 0.44 1.25
CA PHE A 27 -0.50 -0.71 2.09
C PHE A 27 0.41 -1.88 1.74
N LEU A 28 1.18 -2.33 2.73
CA LEU A 28 2.14 -3.42 2.59
C LEU A 28 2.20 -4.20 3.90
N ASN A 29 1.99 -5.52 3.84
CA ASN A 29 1.79 -6.35 5.03
C ASN A 29 3.05 -6.68 5.83
N THR A 30 4.22 -6.28 5.38
CA THR A 30 5.47 -6.53 6.12
C THR A 30 6.20 -5.24 6.46
N THR A 31 6.60 -5.12 7.72
CA THR A 31 7.41 -3.98 8.19
C THR A 31 8.78 -3.97 7.52
N ASP A 32 9.38 -5.15 7.33
CA ASP A 32 10.67 -5.25 6.65
C ASP A 32 10.59 -4.80 5.19
N GLY A 33 9.47 -5.09 4.52
CA GLY A 33 9.23 -4.62 3.16
C GLY A 33 9.11 -3.11 3.09
N ILE A 34 8.43 -2.49 4.04
CA ILE A 34 8.34 -1.02 4.13
C ILE A 34 9.73 -0.41 4.35
N ASP A 35 10.49 -0.93 5.30
CA ASP A 35 11.85 -0.48 5.58
C ASP A 35 12.74 -0.52 4.34
N LYS A 36 12.68 -1.62 3.59
CA LYS A 36 13.45 -1.80 2.37
C LYS A 36 13.07 -0.76 1.30
N ILE A 37 11.78 -0.52 1.10
CA ILE A 37 11.30 0.45 0.11
C ILE A 37 11.72 1.87 0.50
N VAL A 38 11.48 2.26 1.73
CA VAL A 38 11.79 3.61 2.22
C VAL A 38 13.28 3.90 2.11
N ASN A 39 14.13 2.95 2.48
CA ASN A 39 15.59 3.10 2.38
C ASN A 39 16.08 3.09 0.92
N THR A 40 15.57 2.18 0.11
CA THR A 40 15.98 2.08 -1.31
C THR A 40 15.61 3.33 -2.09
N LEU A 41 14.42 3.88 -1.87
CA LEU A 41 13.94 5.08 -2.54
C LEU A 41 14.39 6.38 -1.87
N LYS A 42 14.96 6.30 -0.67
CA LYS A 42 15.43 7.45 0.12
C LYS A 42 14.32 8.47 0.39
N ILE A 43 13.14 7.98 0.76
CA ILE A 43 11.96 8.81 1.00
C ILE A 43 11.57 8.91 2.47
N GLU A 44 12.46 8.56 3.40
CA GLU A 44 12.16 8.58 4.84
C GLU A 44 11.64 9.94 5.31
N ASN A 45 12.27 11.03 4.88
CA ASN A 45 11.88 12.38 5.28
C ASN A 45 10.51 12.82 4.74
N GLN A 46 9.97 12.10 3.77
CA GLN A 46 8.67 12.37 3.17
C GLN A 46 7.64 11.32 3.55
N SER A 47 7.97 10.43 4.50
CA SER A 47 7.16 9.26 4.81
C SER A 47 6.75 9.21 6.27
N ARG A 48 5.56 8.62 6.52
CA ARG A 48 5.15 8.16 7.85
C ARG A 48 4.83 6.67 7.75
N ILE A 49 5.08 5.94 8.83
CA ILE A 49 4.85 4.50 8.89
C ILE A 49 3.95 4.18 10.07
N PHE A 50 2.85 3.48 9.80
CA PHE A 50 1.89 3.04 10.82
C PHE A 50 1.90 1.51 10.87
N CYS A 51 2.27 0.96 12.02
CA CYS A 51 2.43 -0.48 12.21
C CYS A 51 2.18 -0.88 13.66
N SER A 52 2.35 -2.16 14.00
CA SER A 52 2.17 -2.61 15.37
C SER A 52 3.19 -1.98 16.32
N SER A 53 2.87 -1.93 17.62
CA SER A 53 3.79 -1.39 18.65
C SER A 53 5.14 -2.09 18.62
N LYS A 54 5.17 -3.39 18.40
CA LYS A 54 6.41 -4.18 18.28
C LYS A 54 7.23 -3.73 17.09
N SER A 55 6.59 -3.51 15.94
CA SER A 55 7.25 -3.03 14.73
C SER A 55 7.73 -1.60 14.88
N VAL A 56 6.97 -0.74 15.55
CA VAL A 56 7.39 0.63 15.87
C VAL A 56 8.70 0.63 16.65
N SER A 57 8.80 -0.20 17.69
CA SER A 57 10.04 -0.33 18.48
C SER A 57 11.22 -0.77 17.63
N LYS A 58 11.00 -1.75 16.75
CA LYS A 58 12.02 -2.24 15.82
C LYS A 58 12.51 -1.14 14.87
N LEU A 59 11.61 -0.37 14.30
CA LEU A 59 11.96 0.71 13.38
C LEU A 59 12.66 1.87 14.09
N LYS A 60 12.23 2.23 15.30
CA LYS A 60 12.92 3.26 16.10
C LYS A 60 14.37 2.89 16.39
N LYS A 61 14.64 1.61 16.64
CA LYS A 61 16.02 1.12 16.83
C LYS A 61 16.87 1.28 15.55
N LYS A 62 16.25 1.29 14.39
CA LYS A 62 16.93 1.54 13.11
C LYS A 62 17.08 3.02 12.77
N GLY A 63 16.59 3.91 13.63
CA GLY A 63 16.72 5.36 13.45
C GLY A 63 15.49 6.05 12.87
N TYR A 64 14.38 5.37 12.68
CA TYR A 64 13.15 5.99 12.19
C TYR A 64 12.51 6.89 13.25
N ALA A 65 12.12 8.09 12.86
CA ALA A 65 11.44 9.06 13.73
C ALA A 65 9.93 9.12 13.48
N ASN A 66 9.49 8.90 12.24
CA ASN A 66 8.10 9.10 11.81
C ASN A 66 7.30 7.79 11.79
N VAL A 67 7.29 7.08 12.91
CA VAL A 67 6.59 5.81 13.06
C VAL A 67 5.62 5.87 14.24
N ALA A 68 4.46 5.25 14.08
CA ALA A 68 3.43 5.24 15.11
C ALA A 68 2.61 3.95 15.06
N SER A 69 2.05 3.55 16.22
CA SER A 69 1.17 2.39 16.31
C SER A 69 -0.31 2.74 16.15
N LEU A 70 -0.64 4.03 16.11
CA LEU A 70 -1.99 4.53 15.85
C LEU A 70 -1.92 5.53 14.69
N TYR A 71 -2.92 5.45 13.82
CA TYR A 71 -3.05 6.44 12.75
C TYR A 71 -3.32 7.81 13.37
N SER A 72 -2.57 8.80 12.93
CA SER A 72 -2.71 10.17 13.41
C SER A 72 -2.21 11.17 12.37
N GLU A 73 -2.73 12.39 12.43
CA GLU A 73 -2.26 13.50 11.60
C GLU A 73 -1.11 14.24 12.31
N PRO A 74 -0.27 14.98 11.57
CA PRO A 74 -0.34 15.20 10.14
C PRO A 74 0.14 13.99 9.32
N ILE A 75 -0.42 13.86 8.10
CA ILE A 75 0.05 12.86 7.15
C ILE A 75 1.26 13.39 6.38
N ALA A 76 2.01 12.49 5.77
CA ALA A 76 3.15 12.83 4.93
C ALA A 76 2.80 12.66 3.44
N LYS A 77 3.78 12.88 2.57
CA LYS A 77 3.62 12.60 1.13
C LYS A 77 3.36 11.12 0.91
N TYR A 78 4.12 10.25 1.59
CA TYR A 78 3.96 8.80 1.55
C TYR A 78 3.58 8.30 2.94
N ASN A 79 2.47 7.57 3.04
CA ASN A 79 1.98 7.02 4.31
C ASN A 79 1.87 5.51 4.17
N PHE A 80 2.71 4.78 4.89
CA PHE A 80 2.78 3.32 4.84
C PHE A 80 1.98 2.71 5.98
N LEU A 81 1.10 1.75 5.66
CA LEU A 81 0.25 1.08 6.64
C LEU A 81 0.33 -0.43 6.46
N THR A 82 0.43 -1.16 7.57
CA THR A 82 0.39 -2.62 7.57
C THR A 82 -1.05 -3.13 7.70
N CYS A 83 -1.25 -4.45 7.59
CA CYS A 83 -2.57 -5.08 7.63
C CYS A 83 -3.40 -4.76 8.87
N ARG A 84 -2.76 -4.38 9.97
CA ARG A 84 -3.44 -3.94 11.19
C ARG A 84 -4.48 -2.85 10.92
N PHE A 85 -4.27 -2.03 9.90
CA PHE A 85 -5.10 -0.87 9.59
C PHE A 85 -6.14 -1.11 8.50
N TYR A 86 -6.31 -2.37 8.04
CA TYR A 86 -7.20 -2.66 6.93
C TYR A 86 -8.68 -2.69 7.31
N SER A 87 -9.01 -2.89 8.58
CA SER A 87 -10.40 -3.14 8.98
C SER A 87 -10.97 -2.27 10.10
N ALA A 88 -10.18 -1.49 10.79
CA ALA A 88 -10.66 -0.77 11.99
C ALA A 88 -10.31 0.72 12.01
N LEU A 89 -10.14 1.31 10.83
CA LEU A 89 -9.66 2.67 10.71
C LEU A 89 -10.54 3.48 9.76
N ASP A 90 -10.84 4.70 10.14
CA ASP A 90 -11.45 5.69 9.25
C ASP A 90 -10.43 6.75 8.90
N ILE A 91 -10.18 6.91 7.59
CA ILE A 91 -9.25 7.92 7.07
C ILE A 91 -10.09 9.02 6.42
N ILE A 92 -10.06 10.20 7.01
CA ILE A 92 -10.79 11.36 6.53
C ILE A 92 -9.78 12.43 6.11
N LEU A 93 -9.78 12.78 4.84
CA LEU A 93 -8.81 13.71 4.27
C LEU A 93 -9.52 14.87 3.58
N LYS A 94 -8.83 16.01 3.50
CA LYS A 94 -9.31 17.18 2.75
C LYS A 94 -8.98 17.10 1.27
N VAL A 95 -8.10 16.17 0.87
CA VAL A 95 -7.67 15.95 -0.51
C VAL A 95 -7.87 14.49 -0.87
N LYS A 96 -7.95 14.18 -2.17
CA LYS A 96 -8.06 12.81 -2.64
C LYS A 96 -6.68 12.16 -2.67
N PRO A 97 -6.45 11.08 -1.92
CA PRO A 97 -5.18 10.36 -1.97
C PRO A 97 -5.11 9.46 -3.17
N ASP A 98 -3.89 9.07 -3.53
CA ASP A 98 -3.64 7.92 -4.38
C ASP A 98 -3.33 6.71 -3.49
N ILE A 99 -3.98 5.59 -3.73
CA ILE A 99 -3.85 4.38 -2.93
C ILE A 99 -3.00 3.37 -3.69
N VAL A 100 -1.99 2.83 -3.01
CA VAL A 100 -1.11 1.80 -3.56
C VAL A 100 -1.12 0.59 -2.64
N MET A 101 -1.32 -0.59 -3.21
CA MET A 101 -1.21 -1.87 -2.49
C MET A 101 -0.02 -2.62 -3.05
N LEU A 102 0.86 -3.10 -2.19
CA LEU A 102 2.08 -3.77 -2.59
C LEU A 102 2.10 -5.22 -2.08
N THR A 103 2.43 -6.15 -2.96
CA THR A 103 2.61 -7.56 -2.65
C THR A 103 3.95 -8.03 -3.20
N ASN A 104 4.82 -8.55 -2.33
CA ASN A 104 6.08 -9.15 -2.73
C ASN A 104 6.08 -10.65 -2.37
N LEU A 105 5.83 -11.50 -3.36
CA LEU A 105 5.73 -12.95 -3.18
C LEU A 105 7.08 -13.61 -2.90
N TYR A 106 8.20 -12.96 -3.27
CA TYR A 106 9.53 -13.49 -3.01
C TYR A 106 9.97 -13.31 -1.57
N GLU A 107 9.45 -12.30 -0.87
CA GLU A 107 9.80 -12.06 0.54
C GLU A 107 8.93 -12.88 1.47
N ALA A 108 7.62 -12.88 1.25
CA ALA A 108 6.70 -13.62 2.09
C ALA A 108 5.36 -13.79 1.40
N GLU A 109 4.83 -15.02 1.41
CA GLU A 109 3.50 -15.30 0.86
C GLU A 109 2.41 -14.57 1.66
N HIS A 110 2.60 -14.44 2.97
CA HIS A 110 1.64 -13.73 3.82
C HIS A 110 1.57 -12.22 3.56
N SER A 111 2.52 -11.67 2.77
CA SER A 111 2.46 -10.27 2.37
C SER A 111 1.43 -10.01 1.27
N MET A 112 0.88 -11.07 0.67
CA MET A 112 -0.09 -10.96 -0.41
C MET A 112 -1.35 -10.23 0.06
N ILE A 113 -1.74 -9.23 -0.70
CA ILE A 113 -3.02 -8.55 -0.51
C ILE A 113 -4.03 -9.19 -1.45
N ASP A 114 -5.06 -9.81 -0.89
CA ASP A 114 -6.16 -10.35 -1.68
C ASP A 114 -6.91 -9.18 -2.32
N PRO A 115 -6.86 -9.02 -3.67
CA PRO A 115 -7.48 -7.88 -4.33
C PRO A 115 -9.00 -7.83 -4.15
N TYR A 116 -9.62 -8.95 -3.81
CA TYR A 116 -11.06 -8.99 -3.59
C TYR A 116 -11.45 -8.57 -2.17
N THR A 117 -10.93 -9.24 -1.13
CA THR A 117 -11.33 -8.97 0.25
C THR A 117 -10.58 -7.79 0.86
N GLU A 118 -9.26 -7.81 0.82
CA GLU A 118 -8.45 -6.81 1.50
C GLU A 118 -8.46 -5.45 0.79
N ALA A 119 -8.45 -5.44 -0.54
CA ALA A 119 -8.53 -4.19 -1.29
C ALA A 119 -9.85 -3.46 -1.05
N VAL A 120 -10.96 -4.19 -0.97
CA VAL A 120 -12.28 -3.62 -0.66
C VAL A 120 -12.25 -3.02 0.76
N GLN A 121 -11.67 -3.72 1.73
CA GLN A 121 -11.52 -3.20 3.08
C GLN A 121 -10.66 -1.95 3.13
N ILE A 122 -9.54 -1.94 2.43
CA ILE A 122 -8.62 -0.79 2.35
C ILE A 122 -9.36 0.42 1.78
N CYS A 123 -10.03 0.27 0.66
CA CYS A 123 -10.78 1.37 0.04
C CYS A 123 -11.87 1.89 0.98
N GLY A 124 -12.52 1.01 1.74
CA GLY A 124 -13.55 1.37 2.69
C GLY A 124 -13.06 2.19 3.89
N ARG A 125 -11.75 2.33 4.09
CA ARG A 125 -11.21 3.16 5.19
C ARG A 125 -11.25 4.65 4.88
N PHE A 126 -11.31 5.03 3.61
CA PHE A 126 -11.38 6.42 3.17
C PHE A 126 -12.84 6.86 3.14
N ARG A 127 -13.29 7.61 4.16
CA ARG A 127 -14.71 7.81 4.46
C ARG A 127 -15.34 9.10 3.94
N LYS A 128 -14.54 10.18 3.79
CA LYS A 128 -15.10 11.46 3.36
C LYS A 128 -15.06 11.58 1.85
N GLU A 129 -16.23 11.75 1.25
CA GLU A 129 -16.34 11.96 -0.18
C GLU A 129 -15.88 13.38 -0.56
N ILE A 130 -15.16 13.44 -1.68
CA ILE A 130 -14.76 14.68 -2.33
C ILE A 130 -15.18 14.54 -3.79
N ASN A 131 -16.17 15.32 -4.20
CA ASN A 131 -16.73 15.26 -5.56
C ASN A 131 -17.17 13.84 -5.96
N GLY A 132 -17.80 13.11 -5.05
CA GLY A 132 -18.32 11.76 -5.29
C GLY A 132 -17.32 10.62 -5.22
N SER A 133 -16.06 10.91 -4.88
CA SER A 133 -15.02 9.89 -4.72
C SER A 133 -14.15 10.21 -3.51
N THR A 134 -13.71 9.18 -2.79
CA THR A 134 -12.87 9.32 -1.60
C THR A 134 -11.38 9.19 -1.92
N PHE A 135 -11.02 8.74 -3.11
CA PHE A 135 -9.63 8.61 -3.55
C PHE A 135 -9.52 8.95 -5.04
N ASN A 136 -8.31 9.30 -5.48
CA ASN A 136 -8.01 9.68 -6.86
C ASN A 136 -7.69 8.46 -7.73
N SER A 137 -6.87 7.54 -7.20
CA SER A 137 -6.52 6.30 -7.90
C SER A 137 -6.24 5.19 -6.91
N ILE A 138 -6.31 3.95 -7.38
CA ILE A 138 -5.90 2.77 -6.64
C ILE A 138 -5.08 1.86 -7.56
N THR A 139 -3.90 1.45 -7.11
CA THR A 139 -2.99 0.62 -7.88
C THR A 139 -2.47 -0.52 -7.02
N HIS A 140 -2.52 -1.75 -7.53
CA HIS A 140 -1.92 -2.91 -6.88
C HIS A 140 -0.69 -3.34 -7.68
N VAL A 141 0.46 -3.40 -7.02
CA VAL A 141 1.70 -3.90 -7.61
C VAL A 141 2.05 -5.23 -6.96
N THR A 142 2.22 -6.25 -7.76
CA THR A 142 2.61 -7.58 -7.30
C THR A 142 3.70 -8.15 -8.21
N ASN A 143 4.65 -8.85 -7.63
CA ASN A 143 5.66 -9.56 -8.41
C ASN A 143 5.16 -10.96 -8.80
N VAL A 144 5.95 -11.64 -9.63
CA VAL A 144 5.65 -12.97 -10.15
C VAL A 144 6.67 -13.97 -9.59
N ARG A 145 6.18 -15.13 -9.15
CA ARG A 145 7.05 -16.26 -8.83
C ARG A 145 7.24 -17.14 -10.06
N ASN A 146 8.43 -17.73 -10.20
CA ASN A 146 8.70 -18.69 -11.29
C ASN A 146 7.78 -19.92 -11.23
N THR A 147 7.27 -20.27 -10.05
CA THR A 147 6.38 -21.40 -9.82
C THR A 147 4.91 -21.07 -9.97
N LEU A 148 4.55 -19.80 -10.15
CA LEU A 148 3.17 -19.34 -10.28
C LEU A 148 2.82 -19.07 -11.74
N LYS A 149 1.61 -19.50 -12.12
CA LYS A 149 1.07 -19.17 -13.44
C LYS A 149 0.66 -17.71 -13.45
N VAL A 150 1.17 -16.95 -14.40
CA VAL A 150 0.80 -15.55 -14.59
C VAL A 150 -0.55 -15.50 -15.28
N LYS A 151 -1.49 -14.76 -14.71
CA LYS A 151 -2.78 -14.48 -15.33
C LYS A 151 -2.69 -13.24 -16.20
N THR A 152 -3.40 -13.24 -17.31
CA THR A 152 -3.54 -12.04 -18.13
C THR A 152 -4.44 -11.04 -17.42
N ASP A 153 -4.39 -9.76 -17.80
CA ASP A 153 -5.26 -8.74 -17.24
C ASP A 153 -6.74 -9.11 -17.43
N GLU A 154 -7.07 -9.68 -18.56
CA GLU A 154 -8.42 -10.15 -18.88
C GLU A 154 -8.87 -11.28 -17.94
N GLU A 155 -8.01 -12.24 -17.65
CA GLU A 155 -8.30 -13.32 -16.69
C GLU A 155 -8.52 -12.78 -15.27
N ILE A 156 -7.74 -11.79 -14.86
CA ILE A 156 -7.88 -11.15 -13.55
C ILE A 156 -9.22 -10.41 -13.46
N ASP A 157 -9.61 -9.68 -14.50
CA ASP A 157 -10.87 -8.96 -14.55
C ASP A 157 -12.07 -9.92 -14.45
N ILE A 158 -12.02 -11.05 -15.13
CA ILE A 158 -13.07 -12.08 -15.08
C ILE A 158 -13.18 -12.64 -13.64
N GLU A 159 -12.07 -12.95 -12.98
CA GLU A 159 -12.10 -13.42 -11.59
C GLU A 159 -12.71 -12.40 -10.63
N LEU A 160 -12.37 -11.13 -10.79
CA LEU A 160 -12.92 -10.05 -9.96
C LEU A 160 -14.43 -9.91 -10.17
N GLU A 161 -14.89 -9.97 -11.41
CA GLU A 161 -16.31 -9.91 -11.73
C GLU A 161 -17.10 -11.09 -11.12
N GLU A 162 -16.57 -12.31 -11.22
CA GLU A 162 -17.20 -13.50 -10.63
C GLU A 162 -17.31 -13.39 -9.10
N LYS A 163 -16.27 -12.90 -8.44
CA LYS A 163 -16.28 -12.72 -6.97
C LYS A 163 -17.24 -11.61 -6.55
N LEU A 164 -17.40 -10.57 -7.33
CA LEU A 164 -18.34 -9.48 -7.05
C LEU A 164 -19.81 -9.90 -7.20
N LYS A 165 -20.09 -10.92 -8.00
CA LYS A 165 -21.46 -11.45 -8.19
C LYS A 165 -21.93 -12.38 -7.05
N THR A 166 -21.03 -12.85 -6.25
CA THR A 166 -21.34 -13.69 -5.09
C THR A 166 -21.31 -12.87 -3.81
#